data_a49c787d3cad26f0b23602eb5b6585e5
#
_entry.id   a49c787d3cad26f0b23602eb5b6585e5
#
_cell.length_a   1.000
_cell.length_b   1.000
_cell.length_c   1.000
_cell.angle_alpha   90.00
_cell.angle_beta   90.00
_cell.angle_gamma   90.00
#
_symmetry.space_group_name_H-M   'P 1'
#
loop_
_entity.id
_entity.type
_entity.pdbx_description
1 polymer ?
#
loop_
_entity_poly.entity_id
_entity_poly.type
_entity_poly.pdbx_seq_one_letter_code
_entity_poly.pdbx_strand_id
1 'polypeptide(L)'
;MILLLDNYDSFTYNLYQILKEYDEDVIVKRNDKITLDEIKMINPDHIIISPGPGCPTNKKDFGICGDVIREFKEKPILGVCLGNQGIYHTYGGLIKKSIPVHGKKDEIYHVDSPLFKDVPERFEIIRYHSLICDERMIPNDIKVTSYTDDKIIMSIEHKKYPAYGVQFHPESIGSNYGHKIIENFLEL
;
A
#
# COMPACT_ATOMS: atom_id res chain seq x y z
N MET A 1 11.86 -8.09 11.29
CA MET A 1 10.92 -7.21 12.05
C MET A 1 10.15 -6.31 11.11
N ILE A 2 8.83 -6.27 11.23
CA ILE A 2 7.91 -5.50 10.37
C ILE A 2 7.20 -4.44 11.20
N LEU A 3 7.20 -3.18 10.74
CA LEU A 3 6.36 -2.12 11.30
C LEU A 3 5.10 -1.94 10.44
N LEU A 4 3.93 -2.17 11.04
CA LEU A 4 2.62 -1.90 10.44
C LEU A 4 2.06 -0.59 11.03
N LEU A 5 1.98 0.45 10.18
CA LEU A 5 1.35 1.72 10.54
C LEU A 5 -0.15 1.65 10.30
N ASP A 6 -0.92 1.75 11.38
CA ASP A 6 -2.38 1.65 11.38
C ASP A 6 -3.02 3.03 11.16
N ASN A 7 -3.72 3.19 10.04
CA ASN A 7 -4.52 4.36 9.70
C ASN A 7 -5.97 4.26 10.21
N TYR A 8 -6.19 3.58 11.34
CA TYR A 8 -7.51 3.40 11.95
C TYR A 8 -8.48 2.58 11.08
N ASP A 9 -7.93 1.60 10.38
CA ASP A 9 -8.70 0.72 9.50
C ASP A 9 -9.12 -0.58 10.19
N SER A 10 -10.34 -1.05 9.89
CA SER A 10 -10.84 -2.32 10.44
C SER A 10 -10.13 -3.55 9.89
N PHE A 11 -9.49 -3.45 8.73
CA PHE A 11 -8.72 -4.54 8.10
C PHE A 11 -7.23 -4.55 8.47
N THR A 12 -6.74 -3.59 9.26
CA THR A 12 -5.33 -3.55 9.70
C THR A 12 -4.92 -4.86 10.37
N TYR A 13 -5.79 -5.45 11.19
CA TYR A 13 -5.47 -6.71 11.88
C TYR A 13 -5.56 -7.94 10.97
N ASN A 14 -6.24 -7.88 9.82
CA ASN A 14 -6.15 -8.92 8.80
C ASN A 14 -4.76 -8.91 8.15
N LEU A 15 -4.22 -7.71 7.83
CA LEU A 15 -2.81 -7.57 7.41
C LEU A 15 -1.86 -8.12 8.48
N TYR A 16 -2.06 -7.71 9.74
CA TYR A 16 -1.26 -8.21 10.85
C TYR A 16 -1.23 -9.74 10.91
N GLN A 17 -2.38 -10.41 10.78
CA GLN A 17 -2.47 -11.86 10.80
C GLN A 17 -1.65 -12.51 9.69
N ILE A 18 -1.77 -12.00 8.45
CA ILE A 18 -0.99 -12.50 7.33
C ILE A 18 0.51 -12.28 7.57
N LEU A 19 0.92 -11.11 8.03
CA LEU A 19 2.32 -10.81 8.31
C LEU A 19 2.91 -11.73 9.38
N LYS A 20 2.11 -12.09 10.40
CA LYS A 20 2.51 -13.02 11.46
C LYS A 20 2.75 -14.46 10.97
N GLU A 21 2.26 -14.81 9.78
CA GLU A 21 2.58 -16.10 9.16
C GLU A 21 4.02 -16.14 8.62
N TYR A 22 4.58 -14.96 8.29
CA TYR A 22 5.92 -14.83 7.71
C TYR A 22 6.98 -14.32 8.68
N ASP A 23 6.61 -13.49 9.65
CA ASP A 23 7.53 -12.93 10.65
C ASP A 23 6.84 -12.85 12.01
N GLU A 24 7.49 -13.40 13.05
CA GLU A 24 7.00 -13.32 14.43
C GLU A 24 7.11 -11.90 15.01
N ASP A 25 8.00 -11.07 14.47
CA ASP A 25 8.28 -9.71 14.92
C ASP A 25 7.49 -8.64 14.13
N VAL A 26 6.18 -8.59 14.35
CA VAL A 26 5.31 -7.56 13.76
C VAL A 26 4.85 -6.58 14.83
N ILE A 27 5.19 -5.30 14.66
CA ILE A 27 4.79 -4.20 15.54
C ILE A 27 3.70 -3.38 14.87
N VAL A 28 2.55 -3.20 15.52
CA VAL A 28 1.47 -2.33 15.04
C VAL A 28 1.50 -1.02 15.82
N LYS A 29 1.53 0.11 15.12
CA LYS A 29 1.46 1.46 15.69
C LYS A 29 0.50 2.33 14.91
N ARG A 30 -0.34 3.08 15.60
CA ARG A 30 -1.22 4.07 14.96
C ARG A 30 -0.41 5.22 14.38
N ASN A 31 -0.85 5.75 13.26
CA ASN A 31 -0.16 6.77 12.47
C ASN A 31 0.05 8.10 13.21
N ASP A 32 -0.66 8.32 14.32
CA ASP A 32 -0.59 9.51 15.20
C ASP A 32 -0.01 9.19 16.59
N LYS A 33 0.43 7.94 16.85
CA LYS A 33 0.92 7.45 18.15
C LYS A 33 2.36 6.91 18.07
N ILE A 34 3.12 7.36 17.10
CA ILE A 34 4.54 7.04 16.96
C ILE A 34 5.26 8.21 16.32
N THR A 35 6.52 8.40 16.65
CA THR A 35 7.40 9.44 16.10
C THR A 35 8.44 8.83 15.16
N LEU A 36 9.05 9.68 14.29
CA LEU A 36 10.16 9.22 13.42
C LEU A 36 11.35 8.69 14.23
N ASP A 37 11.65 9.31 15.38
CA ASP A 37 12.76 8.87 16.22
C ASP A 37 12.48 7.50 16.86
N GLU A 38 11.25 7.23 17.28
CA GLU A 38 10.86 5.90 17.74
C GLU A 38 10.96 4.86 16.62
N ILE A 39 10.59 5.20 15.38
CA ILE A 39 10.75 4.30 14.22
C ILE A 39 12.24 4.06 13.92
N LYS A 40 13.09 5.09 14.05
CA LYS A 40 14.56 4.92 13.93
C LYS A 40 15.12 3.99 15.00
N MET A 41 14.63 4.07 16.23
CA MET A 41 15.04 3.16 17.32
C MET A 41 14.55 1.73 17.09
N ILE A 42 13.34 1.56 16.59
CA ILE A 42 12.79 0.24 16.21
C ILE A 42 13.60 -0.36 15.05
N ASN A 43 14.05 0.48 14.12
CA ASN A 43 14.80 0.11 12.90
C ASN A 43 14.18 -1.09 12.16
N PRO A 44 12.93 -1.00 11.72
CA PRO A 44 12.25 -2.12 11.06
C PRO A 44 12.93 -2.48 9.73
N ASP A 45 12.87 -3.74 9.33
CA ASP A 45 13.35 -4.22 8.04
C ASP A 45 12.35 -3.85 6.93
N HIS A 46 11.05 -3.94 7.24
CA HIS A 46 9.94 -3.60 6.34
C HIS A 46 8.95 -2.67 7.03
N ILE A 47 8.36 -1.77 6.26
CA ILE A 47 7.29 -0.87 6.73
C ILE A 47 6.05 -1.10 5.87
N ILE A 48 4.90 -1.30 6.53
CA ILE A 48 3.61 -1.42 5.84
C ILE A 48 2.70 -0.29 6.32
N ILE A 49 2.09 0.40 5.38
CA ILE A 49 1.13 1.47 5.64
C ILE A 49 -0.27 0.94 5.31
N SER A 50 -1.09 0.79 6.32
CA SER A 50 -2.40 0.16 6.22
C SER A 50 -3.39 0.94 5.35
N PRO A 51 -4.50 0.30 4.94
CA PRO A 51 -5.70 1.02 4.54
C PRO A 51 -6.14 2.01 5.62
N GLY A 52 -7.11 2.85 5.29
CA GLY A 52 -7.71 3.76 6.26
C GLY A 52 -8.81 4.62 5.65
N PRO A 53 -9.65 5.23 6.48
CA PRO A 53 -10.62 6.22 6.04
C PRO A 53 -9.94 7.54 5.68
N GLY A 54 -10.62 8.38 4.88
CA GLY A 54 -10.16 9.72 4.58
C GLY A 54 -9.26 9.84 3.36
N CYS A 55 -8.35 10.81 3.39
CA CYS A 55 -7.54 11.18 2.25
C CYS A 55 -6.06 11.37 2.68
N PRO A 56 -5.08 10.90 1.91
CA PRO A 56 -3.66 11.04 2.26
C PRO A 56 -3.15 12.49 2.22
N THR A 57 -3.90 13.40 1.59
CA THR A 57 -3.59 14.84 1.59
C THR A 57 -3.96 15.52 2.91
N ASN A 58 -4.77 14.87 3.74
CA ASN A 58 -5.17 15.36 5.05
C ASN A 58 -4.28 14.75 6.13
N LYS A 59 -3.49 15.58 6.80
CA LYS A 59 -2.59 15.12 7.87
C LYS A 59 -3.34 14.44 9.05
N LYS A 60 -4.62 14.78 9.28
CA LYS A 60 -5.41 14.11 10.32
C LYS A 60 -5.73 12.65 9.98
N ASP A 61 -5.86 12.34 8.69
CA ASP A 61 -6.19 11.00 8.22
C ASP A 61 -4.92 10.14 8.04
N PHE A 62 -3.82 10.77 7.58
CA PHE A 62 -2.58 10.07 7.20
C PHE A 62 -1.44 10.21 8.23
N GLY A 63 -1.57 11.05 9.23
CA GLY A 63 -0.64 11.19 10.35
C GLY A 63 0.80 11.41 9.92
N ILE A 64 1.69 10.57 10.45
CA ILE A 64 3.13 10.57 10.18
C ILE A 64 3.52 9.85 8.87
N CYS A 65 2.60 9.10 8.25
CA CYS A 65 2.93 8.19 7.14
C CYS A 65 3.65 8.87 5.97
N GLY A 66 3.27 10.12 5.62
CA GLY A 66 3.94 10.87 4.57
C GLY A 66 5.41 11.21 4.91
N ASP A 67 5.69 11.50 6.17
CA ASP A 67 7.04 11.77 6.65
C ASP A 67 7.87 10.47 6.70
N VAL A 68 7.24 9.34 7.07
CA VAL A 68 7.86 8.00 7.05
C VAL A 68 8.28 7.61 5.63
N ILE A 69 7.41 7.81 4.64
CA ILE A 69 7.73 7.50 3.22
C ILE A 69 8.97 8.27 2.76
N ARG A 70 9.15 9.52 3.18
CA ARG A 70 10.32 10.35 2.81
C ARG A 70 11.58 9.96 3.57
N GLU A 71 11.46 9.80 4.88
CA GLU A 71 12.59 9.57 5.79
C GLU A 71 13.16 8.15 5.64
N PHE A 72 12.32 7.16 5.45
CA PHE A 72 12.70 5.74 5.36
C PHE A 72 12.69 5.20 3.92
N LYS A 73 12.89 6.07 2.93
CA LYS A 73 12.82 5.72 1.49
C LYS A 73 13.75 4.59 1.04
N GLU A 74 14.83 4.33 1.77
CA GLU A 74 15.77 3.24 1.51
C GLU A 74 15.29 1.88 2.10
N LYS A 75 14.25 1.88 2.91
CA LYS A 75 13.63 0.68 3.45
C LYS A 75 12.48 0.21 2.55
N PRO A 76 12.23 -1.10 2.44
CA PRO A 76 11.03 -1.60 1.78
C PRO A 76 9.75 -1.05 2.44
N ILE A 77 8.93 -0.35 1.65
CA ILE A 77 7.65 0.21 2.08
C ILE A 77 6.53 -0.32 1.20
N LEU A 78 5.49 -0.90 1.78
CA LEU A 78 4.25 -1.27 1.09
C LEU A 78 3.09 -0.41 1.60
N GLY A 79 2.44 0.31 0.70
CA GLY A 79 1.18 1.02 0.99
C GLY A 79 -0.03 0.25 0.47
N VAL A 80 -1.02 0.02 1.34
CA VAL A 80 -2.28 -0.63 0.97
C VAL A 80 -3.41 0.39 0.96
N CYS A 81 -4.17 0.49 -0.12
CA CYS A 81 -5.32 1.37 -0.32
C CYS A 81 -4.97 2.84 -0.02
N LEU A 82 -5.31 3.37 1.17
CA LEU A 82 -4.89 4.71 1.60
C LEU A 82 -3.35 4.84 1.59
N GLY A 83 -2.61 3.80 2.00
CA GLY A 83 -1.16 3.77 1.97
C GLY A 83 -0.59 3.89 0.54
N ASN A 84 -1.19 3.22 -0.46
CA ASN A 84 -0.85 3.36 -1.87
C ASN A 84 -1.06 4.80 -2.35
N GLN A 85 -2.22 5.38 -2.05
CA GLN A 85 -2.53 6.77 -2.38
C GLN A 85 -1.55 7.74 -1.70
N GLY A 86 -1.13 7.42 -0.47
CA GLY A 86 -0.16 8.20 0.29
C GLY A 86 1.24 8.17 -0.34
N ILE A 87 1.71 7.02 -0.80
CA ILE A 87 2.96 6.92 -1.57
C ILE A 87 2.86 7.76 -2.84
N TYR A 88 1.79 7.57 -3.63
CA TYR A 88 1.57 8.33 -4.86
C TYR A 88 1.59 9.84 -4.63
N HIS A 89 0.86 10.29 -3.59
CA HIS A 89 0.80 11.71 -3.22
C HIS A 89 2.13 12.26 -2.71
N THR A 90 2.86 11.50 -1.92
CA THR A 90 4.16 11.92 -1.36
C THR A 90 5.19 12.21 -2.46
N TYR A 91 5.12 11.50 -3.57
CA TYR A 91 5.97 11.72 -4.75
C TYR A 91 5.36 12.68 -5.78
N GLY A 92 4.30 13.42 -5.42
CA GLY A 92 3.74 14.52 -6.22
C GLY A 92 2.50 14.17 -7.04
N GLY A 93 1.97 12.95 -6.89
CA GLY A 93 0.74 12.53 -7.55
C GLY A 93 -0.51 13.17 -6.95
N LEU A 94 -1.53 13.33 -7.75
CA LEU A 94 -2.84 13.84 -7.32
C LEU A 94 -3.79 12.69 -7.00
N ILE A 95 -4.63 12.92 -6.00
CA ILE A 95 -5.69 11.99 -5.61
C ILE A 95 -7.03 12.59 -6.02
N LYS A 96 -7.86 11.81 -6.67
CA LYS A 96 -9.20 12.24 -7.13
C LYS A 96 -10.30 11.33 -6.59
N LYS A 97 -11.52 11.88 -6.54
CA LYS A 97 -12.72 11.09 -6.25
C LYS A 97 -13.07 10.19 -7.44
N SER A 98 -13.54 9.00 -7.13
CA SER A 98 -14.10 8.03 -8.06
C SER A 98 -15.46 7.56 -7.59
N ILE A 99 -16.16 6.79 -8.41
CA ILE A 99 -17.38 6.11 -7.97
C ILE A 99 -17.01 5.17 -6.81
N PRO A 100 -17.70 5.28 -5.66
CA PRO A 100 -17.41 4.42 -4.52
C PRO A 100 -17.60 2.94 -4.87
N VAL A 101 -16.62 2.13 -4.49
CA VAL A 101 -16.65 0.69 -4.63
C VAL A 101 -16.46 0.08 -3.23
N HIS A 102 -17.34 -0.87 -2.86
CA HIS A 102 -17.29 -1.49 -1.55
C HIS A 102 -17.49 -3.00 -1.65
N GLY A 103 -16.45 -3.78 -1.36
CA GLY A 103 -16.47 -5.24 -1.40
C GLY A 103 -16.72 -5.83 -2.79
N LYS A 104 -16.42 -5.08 -3.85
CA LYS A 104 -16.62 -5.54 -5.22
C LYS A 104 -15.38 -6.27 -5.73
N LYS A 105 -15.62 -7.47 -6.27
CA LYS A 105 -14.62 -8.17 -7.09
C LYS A 105 -14.38 -7.41 -8.39
N ASP A 106 -13.11 -7.33 -8.77
CA ASP A 106 -12.69 -6.78 -10.05
C ASP A 106 -11.48 -7.58 -10.55
N GLU A 107 -11.26 -7.57 -11.84
CA GLU A 107 -10.08 -8.17 -12.46
C GLU A 107 -9.09 -7.04 -12.79
N ILE A 108 -7.83 -7.28 -12.48
CA ILE A 108 -6.74 -6.38 -12.86
C ILE A 108 -5.71 -7.12 -13.72
N TYR A 109 -5.00 -6.35 -14.52
CA TYR A 109 -3.82 -6.84 -15.22
C TYR A 109 -2.58 -6.07 -14.73
N HIS A 110 -1.46 -6.76 -14.63
CA HIS A 110 -0.20 -6.16 -14.20
C HIS A 110 0.88 -6.28 -15.27
N VAL A 111 1.88 -5.42 -15.14
CA VAL A 111 3.15 -5.50 -15.85
C VAL A 111 4.23 -6.03 -14.90
N ASP A 112 5.41 -6.28 -15.43
CA ASP A 112 6.55 -6.77 -14.66
C ASP A 112 6.85 -5.86 -13.44
N SER A 113 6.84 -6.47 -12.27
CA SER A 113 7.15 -5.87 -10.97
C SER A 113 7.52 -6.98 -9.98
N PRO A 114 8.46 -6.74 -9.06
CA PRO A 114 8.80 -7.72 -8.01
C PRO A 114 7.58 -8.18 -7.20
N LEU A 115 6.60 -7.30 -6.94
CA LEU A 115 5.38 -7.67 -6.21
C LEU A 115 4.56 -8.78 -6.90
N PHE A 116 4.63 -8.88 -8.21
CA PHE A 116 3.81 -9.80 -9.00
C PHE A 116 4.59 -11.03 -9.50
N LYS A 117 5.75 -11.31 -8.91
CA LYS A 117 6.49 -12.54 -9.17
C LYS A 117 5.58 -13.76 -8.90
N ASP A 118 5.49 -14.66 -9.87
CA ASP A 118 4.65 -15.88 -9.80
C ASP A 118 3.13 -15.60 -9.62
N VAL A 119 2.68 -14.38 -9.96
CA VAL A 119 1.26 -14.02 -10.04
C VAL A 119 0.85 -13.99 -11.51
N PRO A 120 -0.30 -14.58 -11.91
CA PRO A 120 -0.79 -14.48 -13.28
C PRO A 120 -0.98 -13.05 -13.74
N GLU A 121 -0.72 -12.75 -15.02
CA GLU A 121 -0.86 -11.40 -15.59
C GLU A 121 -2.23 -10.75 -15.31
N ARG A 122 -3.29 -11.58 -15.22
CA ARG A 122 -4.63 -11.19 -14.83
C ARG A 122 -5.09 -12.00 -13.62
N PHE A 123 -5.66 -11.30 -12.63
CA PHE A 123 -6.20 -11.94 -11.43
C PHE A 123 -7.28 -11.09 -10.76
N GLU A 124 -8.13 -11.74 -9.95
CA GLU A 124 -9.21 -11.09 -9.21
C GLU A 124 -8.72 -10.47 -7.91
N ILE A 125 -9.24 -9.28 -7.62
CA ILE A 125 -8.99 -8.52 -6.38
C ILE A 125 -10.30 -7.99 -5.80
N ILE A 126 -10.24 -7.53 -4.53
CA ILE A 126 -11.35 -6.85 -3.88
C ILE A 126 -11.04 -5.36 -3.69
N ARG A 127 -12.02 -4.53 -4.01
CA ARG A 127 -11.93 -3.07 -3.92
C ARG A 127 -12.85 -2.52 -2.83
N TYR A 128 -12.30 -1.55 -2.04
CA TYR A 128 -13.03 -0.82 -0.98
C TYR A 128 -12.60 0.65 -0.98
N HIS A 129 -12.80 1.39 -2.08
CA HIS A 129 -12.32 2.76 -2.16
C HIS A 129 -13.26 3.69 -2.94
N SER A 130 -13.22 4.97 -2.59
CA SER A 130 -13.87 6.08 -3.30
C SER A 130 -12.88 7.13 -3.80
N LEU A 131 -11.59 6.96 -3.44
CA LEU A 131 -10.48 7.77 -3.93
C LEU A 131 -9.54 6.90 -4.75
N ILE A 132 -8.91 7.51 -5.76
CA ILE A 132 -7.95 6.87 -6.65
C ILE A 132 -6.79 7.82 -6.98
N CYS A 133 -5.66 7.24 -7.35
CA CYS A 133 -4.55 7.97 -7.96
C CYS A 133 -4.98 8.54 -9.33
N ASP A 134 -4.72 9.82 -9.57
CA ASP A 134 -5.09 10.46 -10.84
C ASP A 134 -4.09 10.06 -11.94
N GLU A 135 -4.57 9.31 -12.92
CA GLU A 135 -3.77 8.77 -14.02
C GLU A 135 -3.32 9.84 -15.04
N ARG A 136 -3.87 11.04 -14.96
CA ARG A 136 -3.54 12.13 -15.89
C ARG A 136 -2.20 12.78 -15.63
N MET A 137 -1.68 12.65 -14.40
CA MET A 137 -0.40 13.22 -13.99
C MET A 137 0.37 12.22 -13.12
N ILE A 138 0.92 11.19 -13.74
CA ILE A 138 1.77 10.21 -13.05
C ILE A 138 3.12 10.87 -12.72
N PRO A 139 3.55 10.89 -11.44
CA PRO A 139 4.86 11.43 -11.07
C PRO A 139 6.00 10.73 -11.82
N ASN A 140 7.04 11.50 -12.18
CA ASN A 140 8.19 10.96 -12.93
C ASN A 140 8.89 9.79 -12.25
N ASP A 141 8.92 9.78 -10.92
CA ASP A 141 9.57 8.74 -10.12
C ASP A 141 8.70 7.52 -9.87
N ILE A 142 7.44 7.54 -10.29
CA ILE A 142 6.48 6.44 -10.12
C ILE A 142 6.31 5.67 -11.43
N LYS A 143 6.33 4.34 -11.33
CA LYS A 143 5.88 3.41 -12.36
C LYS A 143 4.55 2.82 -11.92
N VAL A 144 3.55 2.86 -12.76
CA VAL A 144 2.28 2.15 -12.53
C VAL A 144 2.47 0.71 -12.98
N THR A 145 2.10 -0.22 -12.10
CA THR A 145 2.38 -1.64 -12.30
C THR A 145 1.14 -2.50 -12.50
N SER A 146 -0.06 -1.98 -12.16
CA SER A 146 -1.31 -2.64 -12.54
C SER A 146 -2.48 -1.68 -12.73
N TYR A 147 -3.46 -2.13 -13.50
CA TYR A 147 -4.67 -1.39 -13.87
C TYR A 147 -5.90 -2.30 -13.89
N THR A 148 -7.08 -1.71 -13.72
CA THR A 148 -8.36 -2.28 -14.17
C THR A 148 -8.53 -2.09 -15.68
N ASP A 149 -9.52 -2.76 -16.28
CA ASP A 149 -9.83 -2.57 -17.72
C ASP A 149 -10.23 -1.12 -18.07
N ASP A 150 -10.85 -0.40 -17.13
CA ASP A 150 -11.19 1.02 -17.24
C ASP A 150 -10.03 1.97 -16.85
N LYS A 151 -8.80 1.45 -16.79
CA LYS A 151 -7.55 2.18 -16.59
C LYS A 151 -7.39 2.85 -15.22
N ILE A 152 -8.09 2.39 -14.21
CA ILE A 152 -7.84 2.83 -12.83
C ILE A 152 -6.52 2.22 -12.36
N ILE A 153 -5.64 3.04 -11.79
CA ILE A 153 -4.36 2.60 -11.21
C ILE A 153 -4.62 1.71 -9.99
N MET A 154 -4.13 0.48 -10.04
CA MET A 154 -4.30 -0.52 -8.99
C MET A 154 -3.02 -0.87 -8.26
N SER A 155 -1.86 -0.59 -8.83
CA SER A 155 -0.59 -0.67 -8.11
C SER A 155 0.46 0.26 -8.72
N ILE A 156 1.42 0.63 -7.88
CA ILE A 156 2.55 1.49 -8.21
C ILE A 156 3.83 0.96 -7.59
N GLU A 157 4.96 1.34 -8.19
CA GLU A 157 6.28 1.20 -7.58
C GLU A 157 7.10 2.46 -7.84
N HIS A 158 7.99 2.81 -6.90
CA HIS A 158 8.95 3.88 -7.10
C HIS A 158 10.15 3.35 -7.92
N LYS A 159 10.56 4.09 -8.96
CA LYS A 159 11.59 3.64 -9.90
C LYS A 159 12.98 3.42 -9.31
N LYS A 160 13.26 4.03 -8.15
CA LYS A 160 14.58 4.01 -7.51
C LYS A 160 14.56 3.39 -6.11
N TYR A 161 13.54 3.67 -5.33
CA TYR A 161 13.44 3.25 -3.93
C TYR A 161 12.50 2.05 -3.80
N PRO A 162 12.68 1.19 -2.80
CA PRO A 162 11.81 0.02 -2.60
C PRO A 162 10.46 0.40 -1.98
N ALA A 163 9.74 1.31 -2.63
CA ALA A 163 8.42 1.76 -2.23
C ALA A 163 7.37 1.27 -3.24
N TYR A 164 6.41 0.51 -2.74
CA TYR A 164 5.37 -0.17 -3.50
C TYR A 164 4.00 0.18 -2.95
N GLY A 165 2.99 0.21 -3.81
CA GLY A 165 1.62 0.43 -3.39
C GLY A 165 0.63 -0.44 -4.15
N VAL A 166 -0.41 -0.90 -3.45
CA VAL A 166 -1.57 -1.58 -4.03
C VAL A 166 -2.85 -0.88 -3.60
N GLN A 167 -3.73 -0.56 -4.57
CA GLN A 167 -5.02 0.10 -4.29
C GLN A 167 -6.06 -0.88 -3.77
N PHE A 168 -5.96 -2.15 -4.14
CA PHE A 168 -6.82 -3.23 -3.65
C PHE A 168 -6.36 -3.73 -2.27
N HIS A 169 -7.16 -4.60 -1.67
CA HIS A 169 -6.92 -5.17 -0.35
C HIS A 169 -6.38 -6.60 -0.47
N PRO A 170 -5.05 -6.81 -0.40
CA PRO A 170 -4.44 -8.14 -0.49
C PRO A 170 -4.81 -9.03 0.70
N GLU A 171 -5.18 -8.44 1.84
CA GLU A 171 -5.62 -9.14 3.04
C GLU A 171 -7.06 -9.65 2.97
N SER A 172 -7.81 -9.26 1.94
CA SER A 172 -9.18 -9.71 1.76
C SER A 172 -9.23 -11.13 1.20
N ILE A 173 -10.07 -12.01 1.80
CA ILE A 173 -10.25 -13.40 1.35
C ILE A 173 -10.63 -13.50 -0.14
N GLY A 174 -11.29 -12.48 -0.69
CA GLY A 174 -11.66 -12.45 -2.09
C GLY A 174 -10.57 -11.96 -3.04
N SER A 175 -9.42 -11.51 -2.53
CA SER A 175 -8.27 -11.12 -3.35
C SER A 175 -7.41 -12.34 -3.62
N ASN A 176 -7.51 -12.88 -4.83
CA ASN A 176 -6.66 -13.97 -5.26
C ASN A 176 -5.19 -13.49 -5.25
N TYR A 177 -4.27 -14.35 -4.85
CA TYR A 177 -2.83 -14.03 -4.76
C TYR A 177 -2.45 -12.92 -3.75
N GLY A 178 -3.36 -12.47 -2.88
CA GLY A 178 -3.04 -11.44 -1.89
C GLY A 178 -1.87 -11.82 -0.96
N HIS A 179 -1.88 -13.05 -0.43
CA HIS A 179 -0.78 -13.60 0.36
C HIS A 179 0.54 -13.65 -0.43
N LYS A 180 0.49 -14.08 -1.71
CA LYS A 180 1.70 -14.13 -2.57
C LYS A 180 2.31 -12.76 -2.81
N ILE A 181 1.49 -11.73 -2.97
CA ILE A 181 1.95 -10.35 -3.13
C ILE A 181 2.62 -9.84 -1.86
N ILE A 182 2.07 -10.15 -0.68
CA ILE A 182 2.69 -9.80 0.61
C ILE A 182 4.00 -10.58 0.79
N GLU A 183 4.02 -11.88 0.50
CA GLU A 183 5.24 -12.71 0.53
C GLU A 183 6.33 -12.11 -0.37
N ASN A 184 6.02 -11.80 -1.63
CA ASN A 184 6.95 -11.19 -2.56
C ASN A 184 7.51 -9.86 -2.05
N PHE A 185 6.68 -9.03 -1.38
CA PHE A 185 7.14 -7.80 -0.76
C PHE A 185 8.12 -8.06 0.38
N LEU A 186 7.89 -9.08 1.20
CA LEU A 186 8.75 -9.41 2.33
C LEU A 186 10.09 -10.06 1.91
N GLU A 187 10.21 -10.50 0.65
CA GLU A 187 11.47 -10.99 0.06
C GLU A 187 12.38 -9.87 -0.46
N LEU A 188 11.91 -8.60 -0.47
CA LEU A 188 12.67 -7.44 -0.94
C LEU A 188 13.50 -6.84 0.20
#